data_68cca55b8bb7d8a3b83e14607a24042d
#
_entry.id   68cca55b8bb7d8a3b83e14607a24042d
#
_cell.length_a   1.000
_cell.length_b   1.000
_cell.length_c   1.000
_cell.angle_alpha   90.00
_cell.angle_beta   90.00
_cell.angle_gamma   90.00
#
_symmetry.space_group_name_H-M   'P 1'
#
loop_
_entity.id
_entity.type
_entity.pdbx_description
1 polymer ?
#
loop_
_entity_poly.entity_id
_entity_poly.type
_entity_poly.pdbx_seq_one_letter_code
_entity_poly.pdbx_strand_id
1 'polypeptide(L)'
;MKRINKWALLLTASYCVLAVGCKDDDGSYLVRETDVIQFSSNLASSQRITLRCNGAWRSVVPEDAQWLSTTPSEGVGTGEFEWITVSATHNRSAERTATLYLECNGVQYPITVTQANGAIIYGTPTLDGNLIEGEASEARIRFTYSNAYGDETIAVKCTPSGDCDGLSVAGTSFELTNGGATLALDIEGTPTKPGYATFAVSVDDQPIGEVRAKVYSVSEMPVEGLPVQWRFS
;
A
#
# COMPACT_ATOMS: atom_id res chain seq x y z
N MET A 1 -15.37 35.41 9.58
CA MET A 1 -15.12 34.74 8.27
C MET A 1 -14.55 33.32 8.51
N LYS A 2 -15.41 32.30 8.47
CA LYS A 2 -15.01 30.89 8.67
C LYS A 2 -14.59 30.29 7.32
N ARG A 3 -13.34 29.86 7.22
CA ARG A 3 -12.88 29.07 6.07
C ARG A 3 -13.40 27.63 6.22
N ILE A 4 -14.25 27.21 5.30
CA ILE A 4 -14.78 25.86 5.19
C ILE A 4 -13.75 25.04 4.43
N ASN A 5 -13.20 24.02 5.08
CA ASN A 5 -12.34 23.02 4.46
C ASN A 5 -13.14 22.18 3.47
N LYS A 6 -12.78 22.28 2.17
CA LYS A 6 -13.33 21.49 1.07
C LYS A 6 -12.53 20.20 0.88
N TRP A 7 -12.65 19.27 1.81
CA TRP A 7 -12.19 17.90 1.64
C TRP A 7 -13.26 16.94 2.14
N ALA A 8 -14.37 16.91 1.42
CA ALA A 8 -15.37 15.86 1.57
C ALA A 8 -16.21 15.82 0.29
N LEU A 9 -16.47 14.63 -0.15
CA LEU A 9 -17.34 14.22 -1.25
C LEU A 9 -16.71 14.19 -2.65
N LEU A 10 -16.20 13.02 -2.98
CA LEU A 10 -16.36 12.43 -4.30
C LEU A 10 -16.85 10.99 -4.13
N LEU A 11 -18.04 10.86 -3.58
CA LEU A 11 -18.91 9.71 -3.76
C LEU A 11 -19.86 10.09 -4.91
N THR A 12 -19.37 10.00 -6.13
CA THR A 12 -20.26 9.98 -7.30
C THR A 12 -20.67 8.54 -7.54
N ALA A 13 -21.76 8.15 -6.93
CA ALA A 13 -22.56 7.03 -7.41
C ALA A 13 -23.01 7.37 -8.84
N SER A 14 -22.28 6.86 -9.84
CA SER A 14 -22.74 6.90 -11.22
C SER A 14 -23.81 5.83 -11.37
N TYR A 15 -25.05 6.24 -11.18
CA TYR A 15 -26.21 5.44 -11.47
C TYR A 15 -26.44 5.53 -12.98
N CYS A 16 -25.88 4.62 -13.74
CA CYS A 16 -26.20 4.47 -15.15
C CYS A 16 -26.90 3.13 -15.36
N VAL A 17 -28.21 3.14 -15.13
CA VAL A 17 -29.10 2.06 -15.56
C VAL A 17 -29.33 2.23 -17.05
N LEU A 18 -28.60 1.50 -17.86
CA LEU A 18 -29.01 1.21 -19.23
C LEU A 18 -29.21 -0.30 -19.33
N ALA A 19 -30.40 -0.75 -19.00
CA ALA A 19 -30.89 -2.06 -19.37
C ALA A 19 -31.09 -2.08 -20.90
N VAL A 20 -30.04 -2.41 -21.64
CA VAL A 20 -30.21 -2.86 -23.02
C VAL A 20 -30.37 -4.37 -22.97
N GLY A 21 -31.58 -4.83 -22.78
CA GLY A 21 -31.95 -6.22 -22.98
C GLY A 21 -31.89 -6.54 -24.47
N CYS A 22 -30.79 -7.13 -24.97
CA CYS A 22 -30.87 -7.89 -26.20
C CYS A 22 -31.67 -9.17 -25.93
N LYS A 23 -32.78 -9.29 -26.59
CA LYS A 23 -33.62 -10.50 -26.58
C LYS A 23 -33.02 -11.38 -27.69
N ASP A 24 -32.28 -12.43 -27.30
CA ASP A 24 -31.90 -13.46 -28.27
C ASP A 24 -33.15 -14.23 -28.69
N ASP A 25 -33.17 -14.76 -29.93
CA ASP A 25 -34.30 -15.44 -30.55
C ASP A 25 -34.78 -16.71 -29.79
N ASP A 26 -33.99 -17.20 -28.83
CA ASP A 26 -34.34 -18.32 -27.96
C ASP A 26 -35.01 -17.90 -26.65
N GLY A 27 -35.20 -16.60 -26.43
CA GLY A 27 -35.85 -16.04 -25.26
C GLY A 27 -35.01 -16.04 -23.99
N SER A 28 -33.74 -16.46 -24.04
CA SER A 28 -32.84 -16.38 -22.90
C SER A 28 -32.26 -14.99 -22.73
N TYR A 29 -32.08 -14.58 -21.48
CA TYR A 29 -31.50 -13.27 -21.14
C TYR A 29 -30.71 -13.35 -19.82
N LEU A 30 -29.75 -12.47 -19.68
CA LEU A 30 -29.06 -12.18 -18.42
C LEU A 30 -29.05 -10.67 -18.20
N VAL A 31 -29.54 -10.26 -17.04
CA VAL A 31 -29.45 -8.87 -16.56
C VAL A 31 -28.62 -8.85 -15.30
N ARG A 32 -27.71 -7.91 -15.19
CA ARG A 32 -26.89 -7.68 -14.01
C ARG A 32 -26.97 -6.22 -13.56
N GLU A 33 -26.81 -5.97 -12.27
CA GLU A 33 -26.92 -4.63 -11.70
C GLU A 33 -25.59 -3.86 -11.72
N THR A 34 -24.46 -4.55 -11.90
CA THR A 34 -23.14 -3.89 -11.88
C THR A 34 -22.24 -4.39 -12.99
N ASP A 35 -21.48 -3.47 -13.56
CA ASP A 35 -20.45 -3.72 -14.55
C ASP A 35 -19.03 -3.54 -13.99
N VAL A 36 -18.92 -3.02 -12.77
CA VAL A 36 -17.63 -2.72 -12.11
C VAL A 36 -17.69 -3.13 -10.65
N ILE A 37 -16.66 -3.84 -10.21
CA ILE A 37 -16.41 -4.21 -8.81
C ILE A 37 -15.06 -3.64 -8.41
N GLN A 38 -14.99 -3.01 -7.23
CA GLN A 38 -13.74 -2.49 -6.68
C GLN A 38 -13.51 -3.10 -5.29
N PHE A 39 -12.35 -3.72 -5.13
CA PHE A 39 -11.89 -4.25 -3.85
C PHE A 39 -10.77 -3.40 -3.28
N SER A 40 -10.74 -3.28 -1.94
CA SER A 40 -9.55 -2.81 -1.23
C SER A 40 -8.44 -3.87 -1.29
N SER A 41 -7.20 -3.46 -1.00
CA SER A 41 -6.05 -4.37 -1.02
C SER A 41 -5.92 -5.21 0.25
N ASN A 42 -6.29 -4.64 1.36
CA ASN A 42 -5.79 -5.01 2.70
C ASN A 42 -6.53 -6.14 3.42
N LEU A 43 -7.47 -6.81 2.80
CA LEU A 43 -8.08 -8.05 3.32
C LEU A 43 -8.69 -8.84 2.18
N ALA A 44 -8.83 -10.15 2.36
CA ALA A 44 -9.72 -10.92 1.52
C ALA A 44 -11.11 -10.30 1.62
N SER A 45 -11.64 -9.83 0.52
CA SER A 45 -12.91 -9.11 0.48
C SER A 45 -13.88 -9.77 -0.49
N SER A 46 -15.16 -9.61 -0.20
CA SER A 46 -16.22 -10.15 -1.05
C SER A 46 -17.33 -9.13 -1.25
N GLN A 47 -17.91 -9.13 -2.43
CA GLN A 47 -19.08 -8.34 -2.78
C GLN A 47 -20.13 -9.23 -3.40
N ARG A 48 -21.40 -8.99 -3.05
CA ARG A 48 -22.52 -9.62 -3.73
C ARG A 48 -22.90 -8.81 -4.95
N ILE A 49 -23.15 -9.51 -6.03
CA ILE A 49 -23.75 -8.96 -7.24
C ILE A 49 -25.06 -9.67 -7.49
N THR A 50 -26.02 -8.93 -8.04
CA THR A 50 -27.33 -9.47 -8.41
C THR A 50 -27.32 -9.78 -9.89
N LEU A 51 -27.82 -10.95 -10.25
CA LEU A 51 -28.10 -11.32 -11.62
C LEU A 51 -29.55 -11.82 -11.72
N ARG A 52 -30.11 -11.70 -12.91
CA ARG A 52 -31.39 -12.28 -13.27
C ARG A 52 -31.26 -12.92 -14.65
N CYS A 53 -31.49 -14.20 -14.76
CA CYS A 53 -31.51 -14.90 -16.02
C CYS A 53 -32.60 -15.99 -16.03
N ASN A 54 -32.93 -16.49 -17.20
CA ASN A 54 -33.94 -17.55 -17.39
C ASN A 54 -33.34 -18.81 -18.02
N GLY A 55 -32.05 -19.04 -17.86
CA GLY A 55 -31.36 -20.21 -18.44
C GLY A 55 -30.17 -20.62 -17.61
N ALA A 56 -29.41 -21.60 -18.09
CA ALA A 56 -28.16 -21.99 -17.48
C ALA A 56 -27.13 -20.86 -17.59
N TRP A 57 -26.48 -20.53 -16.48
CA TRP A 57 -25.45 -19.51 -16.42
C TRP A 57 -24.23 -20.03 -15.69
N ARG A 58 -23.07 -19.43 -15.97
CA ARG A 58 -21.83 -19.65 -15.24
C ARG A 58 -21.01 -18.38 -15.17
N SER A 59 -20.15 -18.29 -14.16
CA SER A 59 -19.12 -17.27 -14.07
C SER A 59 -17.80 -17.83 -14.60
N VAL A 60 -17.11 -17.04 -15.38
CA VAL A 60 -15.81 -17.39 -15.96
C VAL A 60 -14.76 -16.40 -15.43
N VAL A 61 -13.91 -16.89 -14.54
CA VAL A 61 -12.75 -16.16 -14.03
C VAL A 61 -11.58 -16.45 -14.98
N PRO A 62 -10.86 -15.43 -15.48
CA PRO A 62 -9.68 -15.63 -16.32
C PRO A 62 -8.58 -16.44 -15.62
N GLU A 63 -7.82 -17.22 -16.38
CA GLU A 63 -6.74 -18.06 -15.85
C GLU A 63 -5.63 -17.26 -15.16
N ASP A 64 -5.38 -16.03 -15.59
CA ASP A 64 -4.43 -15.09 -15.01
C ASP A 64 -4.97 -14.32 -13.79
N ALA A 65 -6.25 -14.50 -13.45
CA ALA A 65 -6.92 -13.85 -12.33
C ALA A 65 -7.23 -14.81 -11.17
N GLN A 66 -6.30 -15.69 -10.80
CA GLN A 66 -6.45 -16.68 -9.71
C GLN A 66 -6.74 -16.05 -8.33
N TRP A 67 -6.64 -14.73 -8.23
CA TRP A 67 -6.98 -13.98 -7.04
C TRP A 67 -8.49 -13.72 -6.89
N LEU A 68 -9.29 -14.01 -7.93
CA LEU A 68 -10.75 -13.93 -7.94
C LEU A 68 -11.39 -15.30 -7.80
N SER A 69 -12.55 -15.33 -7.16
CA SER A 69 -13.43 -16.49 -7.12
C SER A 69 -14.90 -16.04 -7.06
N THR A 70 -15.80 -16.92 -7.44
CA THR A 70 -17.25 -16.67 -7.39
C THR A 70 -17.97 -17.83 -6.71
N THR A 71 -19.02 -17.52 -5.97
CA THR A 71 -19.85 -18.52 -5.30
C THR A 71 -21.32 -18.08 -5.30
N PRO A 72 -22.24 -18.87 -5.90
CA PRO A 72 -21.96 -20.02 -6.76
C PRO A 72 -21.23 -19.62 -8.05
N SER A 73 -20.54 -20.56 -8.70
CA SER A 73 -19.87 -20.34 -9.98
C SER A 73 -20.75 -20.64 -11.20
N GLU A 74 -21.86 -21.34 -11.01
CA GLU A 74 -22.84 -21.68 -12.03
C GLU A 74 -24.20 -21.90 -11.42
N GLY A 75 -25.24 -21.86 -12.24
CA GLY A 75 -26.62 -22.08 -11.83
C GLY A 75 -27.59 -22.15 -13.00
N VAL A 76 -28.88 -22.31 -12.66
CA VAL A 76 -29.96 -22.23 -13.62
C VAL A 76 -30.95 -21.19 -13.15
N GLY A 77 -30.98 -20.06 -13.85
CA GLY A 77 -31.86 -18.96 -13.52
C GLY A 77 -33.34 -19.28 -13.85
N THR A 78 -34.22 -18.86 -12.97
CA THR A 78 -35.67 -19.06 -13.06
C THR A 78 -36.41 -17.81 -13.55
N GLY A 79 -35.67 -16.75 -13.91
CA GLY A 79 -36.22 -15.44 -14.22
C GLY A 79 -36.37 -14.53 -13.00
N GLU A 80 -36.01 -15.01 -11.82
CA GLU A 80 -35.96 -14.22 -10.60
C GLU A 80 -34.53 -13.71 -10.33
N PHE A 81 -34.39 -12.76 -9.40
CA PHE A 81 -33.07 -12.26 -8.99
C PHE A 81 -32.33 -13.29 -8.11
N GLU A 82 -31.08 -13.55 -8.48
CA GLU A 82 -30.18 -14.44 -7.79
C GLU A 82 -28.92 -13.65 -7.34
N TRP A 83 -28.15 -14.23 -6.42
CA TRP A 83 -26.97 -13.61 -5.84
C TRP A 83 -25.75 -14.43 -6.16
N ILE A 84 -24.70 -13.73 -6.63
CA ILE A 84 -23.36 -14.28 -6.71
C ILE A 84 -22.48 -13.49 -5.76
N THR A 85 -21.67 -14.18 -5.00
CA THR A 85 -20.59 -13.56 -4.23
C THR A 85 -19.31 -13.61 -5.05
N VAL A 86 -18.74 -12.47 -5.38
CA VAL A 86 -17.40 -12.33 -5.95
C VAL A 86 -16.44 -12.07 -4.82
N SER A 87 -15.36 -12.86 -4.72
CA SER A 87 -14.37 -12.75 -3.66
C SER A 87 -12.98 -12.52 -4.25
N ALA A 88 -12.19 -11.69 -3.60
CA ALA A 88 -10.80 -11.42 -3.95
C ALA A 88 -9.88 -11.78 -2.77
N THR A 89 -8.74 -12.40 -3.06
CA THR A 89 -7.67 -12.61 -2.08
C THR A 89 -6.92 -11.31 -1.81
N HIS A 90 -6.08 -11.27 -0.78
CA HIS A 90 -5.20 -10.12 -0.51
C HIS A 90 -4.38 -9.72 -1.74
N ASN A 91 -4.22 -8.42 -1.95
CA ASN A 91 -3.25 -7.90 -2.89
C ASN A 91 -2.06 -7.30 -2.11
N ARG A 92 -0.88 -7.87 -2.29
CA ARG A 92 0.38 -7.41 -1.66
C ARG A 92 1.32 -6.72 -2.66
N SER A 93 0.80 -6.32 -3.81
CA SER A 93 1.57 -5.70 -4.87
C SER A 93 0.79 -4.57 -5.52
N ALA A 94 1.17 -4.14 -6.72
CA ALA A 94 0.49 -3.11 -7.47
C ALA A 94 -1.01 -3.39 -7.67
N GLU A 95 -1.75 -2.35 -7.99
CA GLU A 95 -3.16 -2.47 -8.41
C GLU A 95 -3.28 -3.52 -9.52
N ARG A 96 -4.34 -4.33 -9.44
CA ARG A 96 -4.63 -5.36 -10.43
C ARG A 96 -6.08 -5.30 -10.89
N THR A 97 -6.29 -5.64 -12.15
CA THR A 97 -7.59 -5.62 -12.80
C THR A 97 -7.80 -6.91 -13.56
N ALA A 98 -9.02 -7.43 -13.56
CA ALA A 98 -9.43 -8.57 -14.36
C ALA A 98 -10.86 -8.36 -14.89
N THR A 99 -11.22 -9.08 -15.95
CA THR A 99 -12.58 -9.12 -16.46
C THR A 99 -13.22 -10.46 -16.11
N LEU A 100 -14.15 -10.45 -15.16
CA LEU A 100 -15.01 -11.56 -14.85
C LEU A 100 -16.14 -11.61 -15.89
N TYR A 101 -16.45 -12.77 -16.45
CA TYR A 101 -17.58 -12.93 -17.35
C TYR A 101 -18.70 -13.72 -16.68
N LEU A 102 -19.91 -13.22 -16.79
CA LEU A 102 -21.11 -14.03 -16.59
C LEU A 102 -21.55 -14.53 -17.96
N GLU A 103 -21.63 -15.83 -18.15
CA GLU A 103 -22.04 -16.44 -19.40
C GLU A 103 -23.44 -17.04 -19.23
N CYS A 104 -24.32 -16.72 -20.17
CA CYS A 104 -25.65 -17.32 -20.26
C CYS A 104 -25.92 -17.72 -21.72
N ASN A 105 -26.15 -18.99 -21.97
CA ASN A 105 -26.40 -19.56 -23.32
C ASN A 105 -25.33 -19.14 -24.36
N GLY A 106 -24.05 -19.14 -23.96
CA GLY A 106 -22.92 -18.79 -24.83
C GLY A 106 -22.68 -17.30 -25.02
N VAL A 107 -23.53 -16.43 -24.49
CA VAL A 107 -23.33 -14.98 -24.49
C VAL A 107 -22.59 -14.57 -23.22
N GLN A 108 -21.52 -13.81 -23.38
CA GLN A 108 -20.67 -13.33 -22.27
C GLN A 108 -21.00 -11.88 -21.89
N TYR A 109 -21.16 -11.65 -20.61
CA TYR A 109 -21.44 -10.35 -20.00
C TYR A 109 -20.24 -9.96 -19.11
N PRO A 110 -19.40 -9.01 -19.54
CA PRO A 110 -18.19 -8.66 -18.82
C PRO A 110 -18.48 -7.82 -17.57
N ILE A 111 -17.73 -8.09 -16.51
CA ILE A 111 -17.66 -7.27 -15.27
C ILE A 111 -16.20 -6.95 -15.03
N THR A 112 -15.87 -5.68 -14.98
CA THR A 112 -14.51 -5.23 -14.62
C THR A 112 -14.32 -5.32 -13.12
N VAL A 113 -13.29 -6.03 -12.68
CA VAL A 113 -12.94 -6.17 -11.26
C VAL A 113 -11.57 -5.57 -11.05
N THR A 114 -11.48 -4.54 -10.21
CA THR A 114 -10.22 -3.90 -9.83
C THR A 114 -9.96 -4.09 -8.34
N GLN A 115 -8.71 -4.38 -7.98
CA GLN A 115 -8.28 -4.40 -6.59
C GLN A 115 -7.11 -3.44 -6.39
N ALA A 116 -7.23 -2.58 -5.39
CA ALA A 116 -6.28 -1.52 -5.10
C ALA A 116 -4.87 -2.05 -4.81
N ASN A 117 -3.88 -1.16 -4.98
CA ASN A 117 -2.48 -1.41 -4.63
C ASN A 117 -2.35 -1.75 -3.13
N GLY A 118 -1.68 -2.85 -2.81
CA GLY A 118 -1.44 -3.34 -1.46
C GLY A 118 0.04 -3.45 -1.09
N ALA A 119 0.93 -2.93 -1.93
CA ALA A 119 2.36 -2.90 -1.60
C ALA A 119 2.61 -2.07 -0.32
N ILE A 120 3.56 -2.51 0.49
CA ILE A 120 4.03 -1.74 1.63
C ILE A 120 4.68 -0.46 1.12
N ILE A 121 4.31 0.66 1.72
CA ILE A 121 4.87 1.98 1.39
C ILE A 121 5.81 2.39 2.51
N TYR A 122 7.04 2.71 2.16
CA TYR A 122 8.05 3.20 3.09
C TYR A 122 8.19 4.71 2.98
N GLY A 123 8.23 5.39 4.13
CA GLY A 123 8.51 6.83 4.21
C GLY A 123 10.00 7.11 4.05
N THR A 124 10.33 8.35 3.72
CA THR A 124 11.72 8.80 3.62
C THR A 124 12.42 8.70 4.98
N PRO A 125 13.63 8.11 5.05
CA PRO A 125 14.41 8.06 6.28
C PRO A 125 14.79 9.45 6.79
N THR A 126 14.84 9.60 8.11
CA THR A 126 15.23 10.83 8.81
C THR A 126 16.16 10.51 9.97
N LEU A 127 17.03 11.45 10.33
CA LEU A 127 17.85 11.37 11.53
C LEU A 127 17.05 11.88 12.75
N ASP A 128 17.13 11.14 13.84
CA ASP A 128 16.68 11.55 15.16
C ASP A 128 17.90 11.56 16.08
N GLY A 129 18.19 12.72 16.68
CA GLY A 129 19.40 12.97 17.47
C GLY A 129 20.54 13.66 16.69
N ASN A 130 21.67 13.82 17.35
CA ASN A 130 22.85 14.50 16.82
C ASN A 130 24.06 13.56 16.82
N LEU A 131 24.98 13.79 15.90
CA LEU A 131 26.28 13.15 15.84
C LEU A 131 27.33 14.17 16.25
N ILE A 132 28.17 13.86 17.26
CA ILE A 132 29.16 14.78 17.85
C ILE A 132 30.49 14.07 17.87
N GLU A 133 31.53 14.73 17.31
CA GLU A 133 32.89 14.22 17.31
C GLU A 133 33.35 13.86 18.74
N GLY A 134 33.88 12.66 18.91
CA GLY A 134 34.42 12.18 20.18
C GLY A 134 33.37 11.71 21.19
N GLU A 135 32.07 11.82 20.90
CA GLU A 135 30.99 11.34 21.76
C GLU A 135 30.34 10.07 21.19
N ALA A 136 29.94 9.15 22.07
CA ALA A 136 29.19 7.97 21.66
C ALA A 136 27.83 8.39 21.09
N SER A 137 27.48 7.85 19.93
CA SER A 137 26.22 8.16 19.26
C SER A 137 25.02 7.58 20.02
N GLU A 138 23.99 8.39 20.23
CA GLU A 138 22.65 8.00 20.63
C GLU A 138 21.64 8.27 19.52
N ALA A 139 22.12 8.68 18.35
CA ALA A 139 21.28 9.02 17.21
C ALA A 139 20.69 7.77 16.54
N ARG A 140 19.56 7.97 15.89
CA ARG A 140 18.81 6.92 15.19
C ARG A 140 18.40 7.36 13.82
N ILE A 141 18.32 6.42 12.90
CA ILE A 141 17.65 6.61 11.62
C ILE A 141 16.23 6.09 11.77
N ARG A 142 15.23 6.92 11.47
CA ARG A 142 13.83 6.57 11.54
C ARG A 142 13.18 6.67 10.18
N PHE A 143 12.27 5.74 9.89
CA PHE A 143 11.36 5.79 8.75
C PHE A 143 10.04 5.14 9.10
N THR A 144 8.99 5.53 8.40
CA THR A 144 7.65 4.94 8.57
C THR A 144 7.39 3.87 7.52
N TYR A 145 6.43 2.99 7.80
CA TYR A 145 5.81 2.17 6.79
C TYR A 145 4.29 2.21 6.94
N SER A 146 3.57 1.82 5.87
CA SER A 146 2.13 1.67 5.83
C SER A 146 1.72 0.54 4.89
N ASN A 147 0.45 0.12 4.94
CA ASN A 147 -0.12 -1.01 4.19
C ASN A 147 0.42 -2.40 4.58
N ALA A 148 1.04 -2.57 5.74
CA ALA A 148 1.42 -3.89 6.22
C ALA A 148 0.20 -4.67 6.74
N TYR A 149 0.25 -6.01 6.65
CA TYR A 149 -0.81 -6.90 7.11
C TYR A 149 -0.52 -7.52 8.48
N GLY A 150 0.70 -7.36 8.99
CA GLY A 150 1.12 -7.81 10.32
C GLY A 150 1.65 -9.24 10.36
N ASP A 151 1.97 -9.82 9.21
CA ASP A 151 2.60 -11.14 9.07
C ASP A 151 3.88 -11.08 8.23
N GLU A 152 4.31 -9.87 7.86
CA GLU A 152 5.52 -9.65 7.08
C GLU A 152 6.73 -9.42 8.00
N THR A 153 7.86 -9.96 7.57
CA THR A 153 9.19 -9.66 8.10
C THR A 153 10.02 -9.02 7.01
N ILE A 154 10.64 -7.88 7.31
CA ILE A 154 11.51 -7.16 6.38
C ILE A 154 12.95 -7.16 6.88
N ALA A 155 13.91 -7.19 5.96
CA ALA A 155 15.32 -7.00 6.26
C ALA A 155 15.74 -5.56 5.93
N VAL A 156 16.19 -4.82 6.93
CA VAL A 156 16.63 -3.43 6.76
C VAL A 156 18.15 -3.37 6.83
N LYS A 157 18.76 -2.75 5.83
CA LYS A 157 20.20 -2.46 5.79
C LYS A 157 20.43 -0.97 5.74
N CYS A 158 21.47 -0.52 6.42
CA CYS A 158 21.93 0.84 6.34
C CYS A 158 23.43 0.85 6.07
N THR A 159 23.84 1.58 5.04
CA THR A 159 25.24 1.68 4.61
C THR A 159 25.76 3.09 4.88
N PRO A 160 26.64 3.28 5.87
CA PRO A 160 27.28 4.56 6.11
C PRO A 160 28.30 4.89 5.01
N SER A 161 28.45 6.17 4.71
CA SER A 161 29.47 6.71 3.79
C SER A 161 29.79 8.17 4.12
N GLY A 162 30.82 8.75 3.48
CA GLY A 162 31.28 10.11 3.78
C GLY A 162 32.09 10.17 5.08
N ASP A 163 31.87 11.21 5.90
CA ASP A 163 32.57 11.39 7.17
C ASP A 163 31.95 10.55 8.30
N CYS A 164 31.88 9.23 8.10
CA CYS A 164 31.30 8.27 9.01
C CYS A 164 32.32 7.43 9.81
N ASP A 165 33.58 7.82 9.81
CA ASP A 165 34.65 7.10 10.54
C ASP A 165 34.26 6.94 12.02
N GLY A 166 34.28 5.71 12.53
CA GLY A 166 33.88 5.38 13.89
C GLY A 166 32.36 5.13 14.08
N LEU A 167 31.55 5.28 13.03
CA LEU A 167 30.11 5.00 13.07
C LEU A 167 29.74 3.71 12.33
N SER A 168 28.77 3.02 12.83
CA SER A 168 28.17 1.84 12.20
C SER A 168 26.67 1.79 12.44
N VAL A 169 25.97 1.06 11.57
CA VAL A 169 24.54 0.73 11.74
C VAL A 169 24.38 -0.75 11.46
N ALA A 170 23.93 -1.50 12.44
CA ALA A 170 23.66 -2.92 12.26
C ALA A 170 22.44 -3.14 11.36
N GLY A 171 22.56 -4.09 10.42
CA GLY A 171 21.39 -4.58 9.69
C GLY A 171 20.44 -5.33 10.64
N THR A 172 19.14 -5.12 10.49
CA THR A 172 18.13 -5.66 11.41
C THR A 172 16.92 -6.16 10.63
N SER A 173 16.30 -7.23 11.12
CA SER A 173 14.99 -7.67 10.65
C SER A 173 13.89 -7.15 11.57
N PHE A 174 12.78 -6.70 10.98
CA PHE A 174 11.61 -6.24 11.70
C PHE A 174 10.38 -7.05 11.32
N GLU A 175 9.63 -7.49 12.32
CA GLU A 175 8.26 -7.96 12.14
C GLU A 175 7.34 -6.75 12.06
N LEU A 176 6.54 -6.64 11.00
CA LEU A 176 5.65 -5.52 10.79
C LEU A 176 4.34 -5.74 11.52
N THR A 177 3.76 -4.67 12.04
CA THR A 177 2.40 -4.66 12.59
C THR A 177 1.39 -4.27 11.54
N ASN A 178 0.15 -4.74 11.68
CA ASN A 178 -0.93 -4.38 10.76
C ASN A 178 -1.13 -2.86 10.68
N GLY A 179 -1.25 -2.36 9.44
CA GLY A 179 -1.40 -0.95 9.12
C GLY A 179 -0.06 -0.27 8.91
N GLY A 180 0.58 0.24 9.93
CA GLY A 180 1.85 0.94 9.80
C GLY A 180 2.42 1.37 11.15
N ALA A 181 3.72 1.65 11.15
CA ALA A 181 4.44 2.15 12.31
C ALA A 181 5.70 2.92 11.89
N THR A 182 6.46 3.37 12.88
CA THR A 182 7.80 3.92 12.70
C THR A 182 8.83 2.89 13.16
N LEU A 183 9.82 2.64 12.33
CA LEU A 183 10.98 1.81 12.63
C LEU A 183 12.19 2.70 12.92
N ALA A 184 13.11 2.19 13.72
CA ALA A 184 14.34 2.90 14.07
C ALA A 184 15.54 1.96 14.00
N LEU A 185 16.66 2.47 13.49
CA LEU A 185 17.97 1.84 13.48
C LEU A 185 18.90 2.69 14.35
N ASP A 186 19.55 2.10 15.32
CA ASP A 186 20.53 2.79 16.13
C ASP A 186 21.83 3.03 15.33
N ILE A 187 22.37 4.24 15.41
CA ILE A 187 23.70 4.55 14.91
C ILE A 187 24.68 4.35 16.07
N GLU A 188 25.50 3.34 15.96
CA GLU A 188 26.45 2.95 17.00
C GLU A 188 27.85 3.55 16.73
N GLY A 189 28.63 3.68 17.81
CA GLY A 189 30.03 4.10 17.74
C GLY A 189 30.24 5.56 18.09
N THR A 190 31.45 6.04 17.82
CA THR A 190 31.91 7.39 18.13
C THR A 190 32.55 8.01 16.89
N PRO A 191 31.97 9.06 16.32
CA PRO A 191 32.55 9.69 15.13
C PRO A 191 33.89 10.34 15.49
N THR A 192 34.88 10.15 14.63
CA THR A 192 36.27 10.56 14.91
C THR A 192 36.67 11.93 14.33
N LYS A 193 35.78 12.50 13.50
CA LYS A 193 35.99 13.82 12.89
C LYS A 193 34.65 14.49 12.56
N PRO A 194 34.61 15.84 12.57
CA PRO A 194 33.43 16.58 12.11
C PRO A 194 33.29 16.50 10.60
N GLY A 195 32.07 16.70 10.08
CA GLY A 195 31.79 16.67 8.65
C GLY A 195 30.36 16.25 8.31
N TYR A 196 30.20 15.51 7.24
CA TYR A 196 28.90 15.00 6.82
C TYR A 196 28.98 13.50 6.57
N ALA A 197 28.24 12.73 7.38
CA ALA A 197 27.97 11.33 7.16
C ALA A 197 26.69 11.16 6.33
N THR A 198 26.65 10.17 5.46
CA THR A 198 25.47 9.78 4.69
C THR A 198 25.12 8.33 5.01
N PHE A 199 23.85 8.06 5.24
CA PHE A 199 23.33 6.75 5.59
C PHE A 199 22.30 6.33 4.54
N ALA A 200 22.68 5.44 3.64
CA ALA A 200 21.79 4.89 2.63
C ALA A 200 21.00 3.72 3.22
N VAL A 201 19.67 3.81 3.17
CA VAL A 201 18.76 2.82 3.77
C VAL A 201 18.08 2.01 2.66
N SER A 202 18.08 0.68 2.82
CA SER A 202 17.35 -0.25 1.96
C SER A 202 16.53 -1.22 2.78
N VAL A 203 15.41 -1.65 2.20
CA VAL A 203 14.52 -2.70 2.72
C VAL A 203 14.48 -3.81 1.68
N ASP A 204 14.77 -5.05 2.08
CA ASP A 204 14.82 -6.21 1.20
C ASP A 204 15.65 -5.94 -0.07
N ASP A 205 16.82 -5.31 0.12
CA ASP A 205 17.76 -4.87 -0.91
C ASP A 205 17.22 -3.77 -1.87
N GLN A 206 16.03 -3.22 -1.61
CA GLN A 206 15.50 -2.08 -2.37
C GLN A 206 15.77 -0.77 -1.63
N PRO A 207 16.38 0.23 -2.28
CA PRO A 207 16.67 1.51 -1.63
C PRO A 207 15.36 2.27 -1.34
N ILE A 208 15.22 2.78 -0.11
CA ILE A 208 14.10 3.62 0.31
C ILE A 208 14.49 5.08 0.53
N GLY A 209 15.76 5.39 0.54
CA GLY A 209 16.29 6.75 0.64
C GLY A 209 17.62 6.81 1.37
N GLU A 210 18.09 8.05 1.57
CA GLU A 210 19.32 8.32 2.31
C GLU A 210 19.12 9.48 3.29
N VAL A 211 19.91 9.47 4.35
CA VAL A 211 20.00 10.56 5.33
C VAL A 211 21.39 11.15 5.30
N ARG A 212 21.47 12.45 5.05
CA ARG A 212 22.73 13.20 5.21
C ARG A 212 22.72 13.89 6.56
N ALA A 213 23.62 13.48 7.44
CA ALA A 213 23.75 13.95 8.81
C ALA A 213 25.03 14.79 8.98
N LYS A 214 24.93 15.93 9.66
CA LYS A 214 26.12 16.67 10.07
C LYS A 214 26.69 16.02 11.34
N VAL A 215 28.00 15.74 11.33
CA VAL A 215 28.80 15.45 12.54
C VAL A 215 29.34 16.77 13.02
N TYR A 216 28.90 17.21 14.18
CA TYR A 216 29.33 18.46 14.79
C TYR A 216 30.67 18.29 15.50
N SER A 217 31.53 19.32 15.46
CA SER A 217 32.64 19.41 16.41
C SER A 217 32.07 19.76 17.79
N VAL A 218 32.80 19.45 18.85
CA VAL A 218 32.43 19.77 20.24
C VAL A 218 32.15 21.27 20.44
N SER A 219 32.82 22.13 19.67
CA SER A 219 32.62 23.59 19.71
C SER A 219 31.39 24.10 18.97
N GLU A 220 30.79 23.27 18.10
CA GLU A 220 29.63 23.64 17.26
C GLU A 220 28.31 23.05 17.74
N MET A 221 28.28 22.42 18.93
CA MET A 221 27.07 21.77 19.43
C MET A 221 25.84 22.70 19.37
N PRO A 222 24.72 22.23 18.77
CA PRO A 222 23.45 22.95 18.90
C PRO A 222 23.07 22.96 20.38
N VAL A 223 22.97 24.11 20.98
CA VAL A 223 22.42 24.24 22.36
C VAL A 223 20.91 24.16 22.25
N GLU A 224 20.32 23.03 22.65
CA GLU A 224 18.88 22.89 22.69
C GLU A 224 18.24 23.99 23.53
N GLY A 225 17.30 24.74 22.93
CA GLY A 225 16.43 25.68 23.60
C GLY A 225 16.95 27.11 23.78
N LEU A 226 18.12 27.46 23.27
CA LEU A 226 18.57 28.85 23.26
C LEU A 226 18.55 29.42 21.83
N PRO A 227 18.00 30.64 21.62
CA PRO A 227 18.16 31.32 20.35
C PRO A 227 19.66 31.53 20.07
N VAL A 228 20.05 31.28 18.81
CA VAL A 228 21.44 31.47 18.36
C VAL A 228 21.83 32.90 18.62
N GLN A 229 22.53 33.16 19.74
CA GLN A 229 23.18 34.43 19.98
C GLN A 229 24.55 34.42 19.28
N TRP A 230 24.61 35.13 18.15
CA TRP A 230 25.85 35.41 17.47
C TRP A 230 26.75 36.24 18.43
N ARG A 231 27.76 35.60 19.01
CA ARG A 231 28.86 36.36 19.68
C ARG A 231 29.85 36.73 18.60
N PHE A 232 29.83 37.99 18.22
CA PHE A 232 30.96 38.58 17.51
C PHE A 232 32.04 38.90 18.55
N SER A 233 33.21 38.34 18.39
CA SER A 233 34.45 38.74 19.05
C SER A 233 35.22 39.69 18.16
#